data_1ca33cc74f61e58a44c0625e8852f15c
#
_entry.id   1ca33cc74f61e58a44c0625e8852f15c
#
_cell.length_a   1.000
_cell.length_b   1.000
_cell.length_c   1.000
_cell.angle_alpha   90.00
_cell.angle_beta   90.00
_cell.angle_gamma   90.00
#
_symmetry.space_group_name_H-M   'P 1'
#
loop_
_entity.id
_entity.type
_entity.pdbx_description
1 polymer ?
#
loop_
_entity_poly.entity_id
_entity_poly.type
_entity_poly.pdbx_seq_one_letter_code
_entity_poly.pdbx_strand_id
1 'polypeptide(L)'
;MQTLIVKGNQITNEEGKSLWLQGVAIPSLEWDPNGVQMPFAFDQAIQDWKANIIRMPVHSTFWFGKEKLRAGQKPALDSSADACRMRADRYRKLCDTLIEQAARQGCYVILDLHEFKAPTEVHRQFWLDAAKRYANNPAVLFGLFNEAHSVSWKVWRDGGRIDDNDKQGIIAENNEHPDLEQTIGHQALIDACRSVGAKNIVLAGGLDWAYDLRGLAEGYALADPDGNGIVYDSHIYPWKNGWDSKVLRFADRYPILLGEVGCREKCMPFQTSTPDPYVWAPAMLACIQRYRLHWTAWSFHWQADPNIALDPSYTPTPCWGAFVRAALRGAKFANTRMW
;
A
#
# COMPACT_ATOMS: atom_id res chain seq x y z
N MET A 1 -0.69 12.94 17.37
CA MET A 1 -1.56 11.98 16.63
C MET A 1 -2.30 11.11 17.65
N GLN A 2 -3.53 10.68 17.35
CA GLN A 2 -4.31 9.76 18.19
C GLN A 2 -4.15 8.34 17.67
N THR A 3 -4.16 7.36 18.57
CA THR A 3 -4.14 5.93 18.20
C THR A 3 -5.40 5.58 17.42
N LEU A 4 -5.23 4.85 16.32
CA LEU A 4 -6.32 4.34 15.51
C LEU A 4 -6.67 2.90 15.90
N ILE A 5 -7.97 2.60 15.88
CA ILE A 5 -8.51 1.28 16.25
C ILE A 5 -9.61 0.92 15.26
N VAL A 6 -9.64 -0.33 14.81
CA VAL A 6 -10.75 -0.87 14.01
C VAL A 6 -11.93 -1.25 14.90
N LYS A 7 -13.11 -0.72 14.59
CA LYS A 7 -14.39 -1.09 15.24
C LYS A 7 -15.43 -1.43 14.17
N GLY A 8 -15.73 -2.71 14.02
CA GLY A 8 -16.57 -3.19 12.92
C GLY A 8 -15.93 -2.89 11.58
N ASN A 9 -16.63 -2.14 10.73
CA ASN A 9 -16.13 -1.72 9.42
C ASN A 9 -15.53 -0.29 9.40
N GLN A 10 -15.21 0.27 10.56
CA GLN A 10 -14.73 1.63 10.68
C GLN A 10 -13.35 1.70 11.34
N ILE A 11 -12.57 2.70 10.95
CA ILE A 11 -11.39 3.15 11.69
C ILE A 11 -11.82 4.29 12.61
N THR A 12 -11.58 4.14 13.91
CA THR A 12 -11.90 5.13 14.93
C THR A 12 -10.65 5.54 15.70
N ASN A 13 -10.68 6.71 16.34
CA ASN A 13 -9.71 7.03 17.37
C ASN A 13 -10.11 6.44 18.73
N GLU A 14 -9.29 6.67 19.75
CA GLU A 14 -9.51 6.19 21.13
C GLU A 14 -10.83 6.72 21.74
N GLU A 15 -11.29 7.90 21.32
CA GLU A 15 -12.55 8.51 21.73
C GLU A 15 -13.78 7.92 21.00
N GLY A 16 -13.56 7.00 20.05
CA GLY A 16 -14.62 6.39 19.24
C GLY A 16 -15.08 7.23 18.04
N LYS A 17 -14.43 8.34 17.74
CA LYS A 17 -14.74 9.14 16.56
C LYS A 17 -14.23 8.44 15.31
N SER A 18 -15.13 8.22 14.34
CA SER A 18 -14.77 7.63 13.05
C SER A 18 -13.93 8.60 12.22
N LEU A 19 -12.82 8.11 11.68
CA LEU A 19 -11.96 8.83 10.75
C LEU A 19 -12.20 8.34 9.32
N TRP A 20 -11.98 9.23 8.37
CA TRP A 20 -11.93 8.90 6.96
C TRP A 20 -10.54 9.26 6.42
N LEU A 21 -9.73 8.24 6.15
CA LEU A 21 -8.36 8.40 5.70
C LEU A 21 -8.34 8.54 4.19
N GLN A 22 -7.80 9.65 3.71
CA GLN A 22 -7.76 10.04 2.30
C GLN A 22 -6.40 10.65 1.98
N GLY A 23 -5.76 10.18 0.93
CA GLY A 23 -4.43 10.68 0.62
C GLY A 23 -3.82 10.15 -0.65
N VAL A 24 -2.52 10.01 -0.63
CA VAL A 24 -1.72 9.65 -1.80
C VAL A 24 -0.66 8.61 -1.43
N ALA A 25 -0.28 7.78 -2.39
CA ALA A 25 0.91 6.96 -2.32
C ALA A 25 2.10 7.75 -2.87
N ILE A 26 3.16 7.90 -2.08
CA ILE A 26 4.40 8.56 -2.48
C ILE A 26 5.46 7.46 -2.67
N PRO A 27 5.61 6.91 -3.90
CA PRO A 27 6.62 5.89 -4.17
C PRO A 27 8.02 6.51 -4.01
N SER A 28 9.06 5.97 -4.51
CA SER A 28 10.45 6.38 -4.48
C SER A 28 11.30 5.56 -3.51
N LEU A 29 10.95 5.42 -2.23
CA LEU A 29 11.77 4.65 -1.30
C LEU A 29 11.84 3.15 -1.63
N GLU A 30 11.00 2.66 -2.52
CA GLU A 30 11.07 1.30 -3.05
C GLU A 30 12.13 1.11 -4.15
N TRP A 31 12.61 2.21 -4.78
CA TRP A 31 13.68 2.17 -5.79
C TRP A 31 14.84 3.13 -5.53
N ASP A 32 14.61 4.26 -4.82
CA ASP A 32 15.64 5.24 -4.45
C ASP A 32 15.80 5.29 -2.91
N PRO A 33 16.82 4.63 -2.35
CA PRO A 33 17.03 4.62 -0.91
C PRO A 33 17.47 5.97 -0.33
N ASN A 34 17.78 6.96 -1.17
CA ASN A 34 18.17 8.29 -0.72
C ASN A 34 16.98 9.24 -0.54
N GLY A 35 15.89 9.02 -1.29
CA GLY A 35 14.62 9.71 -1.13
C GLY A 35 14.71 11.25 -1.13
N VAL A 36 15.56 11.83 -1.98
CA VAL A 36 15.89 13.28 -1.95
C VAL A 36 14.66 14.16 -2.04
N GLN A 37 13.67 13.77 -2.84
CA GLN A 37 12.44 14.54 -3.06
C GLN A 37 11.34 14.26 -1.99
N MET A 38 11.52 13.24 -1.17
CA MET A 38 10.49 12.77 -0.25
C MET A 38 10.02 13.82 0.76
N PRO A 39 10.89 14.62 1.42
CA PRO A 39 10.42 15.64 2.36
C PRO A 39 9.54 16.69 1.69
N PHE A 40 9.88 17.13 0.48
CA PHE A 40 9.08 18.08 -0.27
C PHE A 40 7.76 17.47 -0.74
N ALA A 41 7.78 16.21 -1.21
CA ALA A 41 6.58 15.46 -1.59
C ALA A 41 5.58 15.35 -0.44
N PHE A 42 6.05 15.04 0.77
CA PHE A 42 5.22 14.97 1.98
C PHE A 42 4.55 16.33 2.28
N ASP A 43 5.32 17.42 2.25
CA ASP A 43 4.77 18.76 2.48
C ASP A 43 3.71 19.13 1.43
N GLN A 44 3.97 18.85 0.14
CA GLN A 44 3.01 19.13 -0.93
C GLN A 44 1.73 18.30 -0.77
N ALA A 45 1.86 17.01 -0.47
CA ALA A 45 0.71 16.13 -0.26
C ALA A 45 -0.17 16.61 0.91
N ILE A 46 0.43 17.00 2.03
CA ILE A 46 -0.30 17.39 3.24
C ILE A 46 -0.80 18.84 3.14
N GLN A 47 0.07 19.79 2.80
CA GLN A 47 -0.26 21.21 2.89
C GLN A 47 -1.06 21.69 1.69
N ASP A 48 -0.71 21.27 0.47
CA ASP A 48 -1.42 21.70 -0.73
C ASP A 48 -2.56 20.74 -1.08
N TRP A 49 -2.30 19.44 -1.17
CA TRP A 49 -3.33 18.48 -1.59
C TRP A 49 -4.29 18.08 -0.47
N LYS A 50 -3.96 18.35 0.80
CA LYS A 50 -4.82 18.09 1.98
C LYS A 50 -4.97 16.60 2.29
N ALA A 51 -3.97 15.80 1.98
CA ALA A 51 -3.90 14.42 2.42
C ALA A 51 -3.84 14.33 3.96
N ASN A 52 -4.59 13.39 4.55
CA ASN A 52 -4.50 13.06 5.98
C ASN A 52 -3.89 11.69 6.25
N ILE A 53 -3.53 10.98 5.17
CA ILE A 53 -2.73 9.76 5.19
C ILE A 53 -1.82 9.73 3.97
N ILE A 54 -0.60 9.23 4.15
CA ILE A 54 0.36 8.97 3.07
C ILE A 54 0.72 7.49 3.11
N ARG A 55 0.60 6.80 1.97
CA ARG A 55 1.18 5.48 1.80
C ARG A 55 2.62 5.66 1.33
N MET A 56 3.55 5.10 2.09
CA MET A 56 5.00 5.21 1.90
C MET A 56 5.58 3.83 1.57
N PRO A 57 5.65 3.47 0.28
CA PRO A 57 6.32 2.26 -0.21
C PRO A 57 7.79 2.21 0.21
N VAL A 58 8.18 1.11 0.86
CA VAL A 58 9.57 0.80 1.24
C VAL A 58 9.92 -0.62 0.78
N HIS A 59 11.21 -0.91 0.65
CA HIS A 59 11.68 -2.22 0.21
C HIS A 59 12.59 -2.88 1.25
N SER A 60 12.40 -4.17 1.53
CA SER A 60 13.17 -4.90 2.54
C SER A 60 14.68 -4.90 2.24
N THR A 61 15.04 -4.95 0.96
CA THR A 61 16.45 -4.88 0.53
C THR A 61 17.14 -3.62 1.04
N PHE A 62 16.50 -2.44 0.89
CA PHE A 62 17.07 -1.18 1.38
C PHE A 62 16.98 -1.07 2.91
N TRP A 63 15.91 -1.61 3.50
CA TRP A 63 15.75 -1.67 4.95
C TRP A 63 16.92 -2.38 5.63
N PHE A 64 17.44 -3.46 4.99
CA PHE A 64 18.63 -4.18 5.44
C PHE A 64 19.95 -3.68 4.82
N GLY A 65 19.93 -2.55 4.13
CA GLY A 65 21.11 -1.90 3.54
C GLY A 65 21.76 -2.67 2.41
N LYS A 66 21.00 -3.58 1.79
CA LYS A 66 21.43 -4.35 0.62
C LYS A 66 21.16 -3.54 -0.67
N GLU A 67 21.72 -4.01 -1.77
CA GLU A 67 21.49 -3.46 -3.09
C GLU A 67 20.37 -4.25 -3.80
N LYS A 68 19.40 -3.54 -4.40
CA LYS A 68 18.37 -4.20 -5.23
C LYS A 68 18.97 -4.52 -6.59
N LEU A 69 19.20 -5.80 -6.84
CA LEU A 69 19.87 -6.30 -8.05
C LEU A 69 18.84 -6.91 -9.00
N ARG A 70 19.00 -6.64 -10.29
CA ARG A 70 18.30 -7.38 -11.34
C ARG A 70 18.98 -8.73 -11.59
N ALA A 71 18.25 -9.68 -12.13
CA ALA A 71 18.80 -10.99 -12.48
C ALA A 71 20.08 -10.83 -13.34
N GLY A 72 21.18 -11.48 -12.90
CA GLY A 72 22.49 -11.41 -13.54
C GLY A 72 23.30 -10.14 -13.27
N GLN A 73 22.79 -9.17 -12.54
CA GLN A 73 23.55 -7.98 -12.14
C GLN A 73 24.49 -8.31 -10.97
N LYS A 74 25.73 -7.83 -11.04
CA LYS A 74 26.68 -7.92 -9.93
C LYS A 74 26.52 -6.73 -8.99
N PRO A 75 26.74 -6.94 -7.67
CA PRO A 75 26.78 -5.84 -6.71
C PRO A 75 27.81 -4.79 -7.12
N ALA A 76 27.39 -3.52 -7.11
CA ALA A 76 28.27 -2.37 -7.33
C ALA A 76 28.70 -1.71 -6.01
N LEU A 77 27.92 -1.93 -4.93
CA LEU A 77 28.20 -1.36 -3.62
C LEU A 77 29.00 -2.35 -2.75
N ASP A 78 29.74 -1.78 -1.80
CA ASP A 78 30.39 -2.58 -0.76
C ASP A 78 29.36 -3.40 0.02
N SER A 79 29.49 -4.72 -0.02
CA SER A 79 28.59 -5.69 0.65
C SER A 79 29.09 -6.11 2.03
N SER A 80 30.14 -5.47 2.59
CA SER A 80 30.58 -5.72 3.95
C SER A 80 29.44 -5.44 4.96
N ALA A 81 29.46 -6.15 6.09
CA ALA A 81 28.43 -5.99 7.12
C ALA A 81 28.33 -4.55 7.63
N ASP A 82 29.46 -3.85 7.76
CA ASP A 82 29.50 -2.46 8.22
C ASP A 82 28.89 -1.49 7.19
N ALA A 83 29.22 -1.65 5.91
CA ALA A 83 28.65 -0.86 4.83
C ALA A 83 27.13 -1.07 4.69
N CYS A 84 26.68 -2.33 4.79
CA CYS A 84 25.25 -2.65 4.81
C CYS A 84 24.54 -2.00 6.00
N ARG A 85 25.12 -2.11 7.21
CA ARG A 85 24.56 -1.49 8.41
C ARG A 85 24.42 0.03 8.26
N MET A 86 25.46 0.72 7.78
CA MET A 86 25.42 2.16 7.57
C MET A 86 24.32 2.59 6.57
N ARG A 87 24.13 1.85 5.49
CA ARG A 87 23.05 2.12 4.52
C ARG A 87 21.68 1.87 5.13
N ALA A 88 21.50 0.76 5.84
CA ALA A 88 20.27 0.43 6.54
C ALA A 88 19.88 1.52 7.56
N ASP A 89 20.85 1.98 8.37
CA ASP A 89 20.61 3.02 9.38
C ASP A 89 20.21 4.35 8.72
N ARG A 90 20.85 4.71 7.61
CA ARG A 90 20.49 5.92 6.86
C ARG A 90 19.07 5.82 6.29
N TYR A 91 18.72 4.71 5.69
CA TYR A 91 17.38 4.49 5.11
C TYR A 91 16.29 4.51 6.18
N ARG A 92 16.48 3.78 7.28
CA ARG A 92 15.54 3.77 8.42
C ARG A 92 15.40 5.14 9.07
N LYS A 93 16.51 5.90 9.21
CA LYS A 93 16.46 7.27 9.71
C LYS A 93 15.69 8.21 8.79
N LEU A 94 15.79 8.03 7.47
CA LEU A 94 14.98 8.78 6.52
C LEU A 94 13.50 8.48 6.73
N CYS A 95 13.11 7.20 6.85
CA CYS A 95 11.74 6.82 7.17
C CYS A 95 11.25 7.47 8.48
N ASP A 96 12.05 7.46 9.54
CA ASP A 96 11.72 8.15 10.81
C ASP A 96 11.45 9.63 10.60
N THR A 97 12.32 10.30 9.86
CA THR A 97 12.21 11.74 9.60
C THR A 97 10.91 12.08 8.86
N LEU A 98 10.56 11.28 7.85
CA LEU A 98 9.34 11.47 7.06
C LEU A 98 8.08 11.20 7.88
N ILE A 99 8.08 10.13 8.68
CA ILE A 99 6.97 9.80 9.59
C ILE A 99 6.77 10.91 10.63
N GLU A 100 7.85 11.40 11.22
CA GLU A 100 7.79 12.54 12.17
C GLU A 100 7.29 13.82 11.50
N GLN A 101 7.72 14.10 10.26
CA GLN A 101 7.25 15.25 9.48
C GLN A 101 5.73 15.17 9.23
N ALA A 102 5.22 14.01 8.82
CA ALA A 102 3.80 13.78 8.63
C ALA A 102 3.02 13.91 9.95
N ALA A 103 3.50 13.27 11.02
CA ALA A 103 2.87 13.30 12.33
C ALA A 103 2.74 14.73 12.91
N ARG A 104 3.78 15.58 12.76
CA ARG A 104 3.73 16.99 13.16
C ARG A 104 2.67 17.78 12.41
N GLN A 105 2.32 17.38 11.20
CA GLN A 105 1.30 18.01 10.37
C GLN A 105 -0.08 17.33 10.48
N GLY A 106 -0.26 16.38 11.41
CA GLY A 106 -1.52 15.70 11.64
C GLY A 106 -1.87 14.64 10.60
N CYS A 107 -0.89 14.13 9.84
CA CYS A 107 -1.05 13.13 8.79
C CYS A 107 -0.54 11.77 9.25
N TYR A 108 -1.32 10.71 8.99
CA TYR A 108 -0.93 9.32 9.23
C TYR A 108 -0.04 8.81 8.10
N VAL A 109 0.74 7.76 8.38
CA VAL A 109 1.61 7.11 7.38
C VAL A 109 1.36 5.61 7.38
N ILE A 110 1.10 5.05 6.22
CA ILE A 110 1.19 3.61 5.99
C ILE A 110 2.64 3.31 5.60
N LEU A 111 3.37 2.64 6.49
CA LEU A 111 4.65 2.03 6.13
C LEU A 111 4.33 0.76 5.34
N ASP A 112 4.51 0.82 4.04
CA ASP A 112 4.11 -0.24 3.12
C ASP A 112 5.32 -1.06 2.66
N LEU A 113 5.33 -2.36 2.97
CA LEU A 113 6.33 -3.28 2.45
C LEU A 113 6.02 -3.60 0.99
N HIS A 114 6.64 -2.83 0.07
CA HIS A 114 6.30 -2.79 -1.35
C HIS A 114 7.00 -3.88 -2.14
N GLU A 115 6.53 -5.11 -1.93
CA GLU A 115 7.02 -6.30 -2.63
C GLU A 115 5.86 -7.13 -3.17
N PHE A 116 6.15 -8.11 -4.01
CA PHE A 116 5.18 -8.77 -4.87
C PHE A 116 5.16 -10.30 -4.66
N LYS A 117 4.11 -10.96 -5.14
CA LYS A 117 3.85 -12.39 -5.18
C LYS A 117 3.43 -12.96 -3.82
N ALA A 118 4.34 -13.19 -2.90
CA ALA A 118 4.01 -13.74 -1.59
C ALA A 118 5.11 -13.49 -0.55
N PRO A 119 4.76 -13.30 0.74
CA PRO A 119 5.74 -12.99 1.77
C PRO A 119 6.63 -14.19 2.12
N THR A 120 7.89 -13.90 2.40
CA THR A 120 8.92 -14.87 2.77
C THR A 120 9.52 -14.53 4.14
N GLU A 121 10.46 -15.35 4.60
CA GLU A 121 11.13 -15.13 5.89
C GLU A 121 11.84 -13.77 5.98
N VAL A 122 12.34 -13.20 4.87
CA VAL A 122 12.93 -11.85 4.89
C VAL A 122 11.89 -10.78 5.24
N HIS A 123 10.65 -10.97 4.81
CA HIS A 123 9.54 -10.05 5.13
C HIS A 123 9.10 -10.17 6.59
N ARG A 124 9.16 -11.39 7.16
CA ARG A 124 8.98 -11.59 8.60
C ARG A 124 10.07 -10.88 9.40
N GLN A 125 11.33 -10.98 8.99
CA GLN A 125 12.43 -10.26 9.64
C GLN A 125 12.28 -8.73 9.51
N PHE A 126 11.80 -8.25 8.36
CA PHE A 126 11.47 -6.84 8.18
C PHE A 126 10.44 -6.38 9.24
N TRP A 127 9.34 -7.13 9.42
CA TRP A 127 8.30 -6.74 10.37
C TRP A 127 8.72 -6.88 11.82
N LEU A 128 9.57 -7.85 12.18
CA LEU A 128 10.16 -7.92 13.52
C LEU A 128 10.96 -6.66 13.87
N ASP A 129 11.69 -6.08 12.92
CA ASP A 129 12.46 -4.84 13.13
C ASP A 129 11.58 -3.58 13.01
N ALA A 130 10.82 -3.44 11.92
CA ALA A 130 10.00 -2.25 11.65
C ALA A 130 8.87 -2.08 12.66
N ALA A 131 8.15 -3.16 13.00
CA ALA A 131 7.08 -3.10 13.98
C ALA A 131 7.60 -2.77 15.38
N LYS A 132 8.76 -3.32 15.78
CA LYS A 132 9.41 -2.94 17.04
C LYS A 132 9.80 -1.46 17.05
N ARG A 133 10.30 -0.93 15.92
CA ARG A 133 10.72 0.47 15.78
C ARG A 133 9.54 1.43 15.93
N TYR A 134 8.38 1.08 15.41
CA TYR A 134 7.20 1.96 15.37
C TYR A 134 6.06 1.54 16.29
N ALA A 135 6.27 0.58 17.20
CA ALA A 135 5.25 0.02 18.09
C ALA A 135 4.46 1.07 18.91
N ASN A 136 5.11 2.16 19.29
CA ASN A 136 4.51 3.23 20.10
C ASN A 136 4.21 4.50 19.28
N ASN A 137 4.29 4.44 17.96
CA ASN A 137 4.00 5.58 17.10
C ASN A 137 2.57 5.51 16.57
N PRO A 138 1.63 6.32 17.13
CA PRO A 138 0.22 6.28 16.73
C PRO A 138 -0.01 6.81 15.30
N ALA A 139 0.98 7.46 14.68
CA ALA A 139 0.88 7.96 13.32
C ALA A 139 1.09 6.86 12.25
N VAL A 140 1.59 5.68 12.64
CA VAL A 140 2.03 4.64 11.70
C VAL A 140 1.03 3.48 11.65
N LEU A 141 0.61 3.13 10.45
CA LEU A 141 -0.09 1.89 10.11
C LEU A 141 0.87 0.98 9.32
N PHE A 142 0.71 -0.32 9.42
CA PHE A 142 1.61 -1.30 8.79
C PHE A 142 0.96 -1.92 7.56
N GLY A 143 1.41 -1.57 6.36
CA GLY A 143 1.08 -2.24 5.10
C GLY A 143 1.90 -3.52 4.98
N LEU A 144 1.31 -4.65 5.35
CA LEU A 144 2.04 -5.90 5.58
C LEU A 144 2.79 -6.42 4.36
N PHE A 145 2.18 -6.30 3.18
CA PHE A 145 2.75 -6.73 1.91
C PHE A 145 1.95 -6.10 0.77
N ASN A 146 2.62 -5.53 -0.22
CA ASN A 146 1.99 -4.72 -1.26
C ASN A 146 1.01 -5.51 -2.14
N GLU A 147 1.50 -6.41 -2.99
CA GLU A 147 0.68 -7.07 -4.01
C GLU A 147 0.89 -8.58 -4.04
N ALA A 148 0.04 -9.30 -3.29
CA ALA A 148 0.01 -10.75 -3.31
C ALA A 148 -0.69 -11.25 -4.58
N HIS A 149 -0.08 -12.24 -5.26
CA HIS A 149 -0.63 -12.87 -6.44
C HIS A 149 -0.04 -14.27 -6.66
N SER A 150 -0.64 -15.06 -7.58
CA SER A 150 -0.14 -16.38 -8.00
C SER A 150 0.05 -17.37 -6.83
N VAL A 151 -0.87 -17.31 -5.88
CA VAL A 151 -1.00 -18.26 -4.77
C VAL A 151 -2.47 -18.48 -4.46
N SER A 152 -2.81 -19.62 -3.85
CA SER A 152 -4.17 -19.87 -3.37
C SER A 152 -4.48 -19.05 -2.11
N TRP A 153 -5.77 -18.87 -1.78
CA TRP A 153 -6.20 -18.17 -0.55
C TRP A 153 -5.66 -18.83 0.73
N LYS A 154 -5.59 -20.18 0.73
CA LYS A 154 -4.98 -20.91 1.84
C LYS A 154 -3.52 -20.54 2.02
N VAL A 155 -2.76 -20.52 0.93
CA VAL A 155 -1.33 -20.17 0.92
C VAL A 155 -1.11 -18.69 1.23
N TRP A 156 -1.99 -17.82 0.72
CA TRP A 156 -2.00 -16.39 1.07
C TRP A 156 -2.11 -16.16 2.58
N ARG A 157 -3.04 -16.89 3.24
CA ARG A 157 -3.28 -16.73 4.67
C ARG A 157 -2.21 -17.44 5.52
N ASP A 158 -2.04 -18.76 5.31
CA ASP A 158 -1.34 -19.65 6.22
C ASP A 158 0.12 -19.92 5.79
N GLY A 159 0.49 -19.52 4.57
CA GLY A 159 1.74 -19.92 3.96
C GLY A 159 1.72 -21.37 3.48
N GLY A 160 2.89 -21.84 3.09
CA GLY A 160 3.09 -23.19 2.58
C GLY A 160 3.70 -23.21 1.19
N ARG A 161 3.59 -24.37 0.53
CA ARG A 161 4.11 -24.58 -0.83
C ARG A 161 3.19 -23.90 -1.85
N ILE A 162 3.78 -23.27 -2.83
CA ILE A 162 3.11 -22.69 -3.99
C ILE A 162 3.04 -23.74 -5.08
N ASP A 163 1.82 -24.13 -5.47
CA ASP A 163 1.62 -25.14 -6.50
C ASP A 163 1.82 -24.54 -7.90
N ASP A 164 2.21 -25.37 -8.88
CA ASP A 164 2.44 -24.94 -10.25
C ASP A 164 1.15 -24.42 -10.92
N ASN A 165 -0.02 -24.91 -10.50
CA ASN A 165 -1.32 -24.41 -10.95
C ASN A 165 -1.60 -22.96 -10.49
N ASP A 166 -1.05 -22.54 -9.36
CA ASP A 166 -1.17 -21.19 -8.83
C ASP A 166 -0.28 -20.19 -9.60
N LYS A 167 0.71 -20.70 -10.34
CA LYS A 167 1.64 -19.88 -11.14
C LYS A 167 1.08 -19.41 -12.48
N GLN A 168 -0.15 -19.83 -12.84
CA GLN A 168 -0.79 -19.43 -14.09
C GLN A 168 -1.28 -17.97 -14.05
N GLY A 169 -0.97 -17.21 -15.07
CA GLY A 169 -1.37 -15.79 -15.20
C GLY A 169 -0.29 -14.78 -14.81
N ILE A 170 0.96 -15.20 -14.71
CA ILE A 170 2.08 -14.32 -14.39
C ILE A 170 2.31 -13.35 -15.54
N ILE A 171 2.04 -12.06 -15.30
CA ILE A 171 2.55 -10.98 -16.12
C ILE A 171 4.00 -10.76 -15.69
N ALA A 172 4.94 -10.90 -16.64
CA ALA A 172 6.38 -10.97 -16.37
C ALA A 172 6.98 -9.72 -15.68
N GLU A 173 6.28 -8.59 -15.74
CA GLU A 173 6.82 -7.29 -15.29
C GLU A 173 6.96 -7.15 -13.76
N ASN A 174 6.15 -7.89 -12.97
CA ASN A 174 6.14 -7.77 -11.51
C ASN A 174 6.46 -9.09 -10.80
N ASN A 175 7.09 -10.04 -11.47
CA ASN A 175 7.47 -11.31 -10.87
C ASN A 175 8.91 -11.23 -10.31
N GLU A 176 9.07 -10.53 -9.19
CA GLU A 176 10.38 -10.38 -8.53
C GLU A 176 10.95 -11.73 -8.04
N HIS A 177 10.08 -12.74 -7.88
CA HIS A 177 10.46 -14.06 -7.36
C HIS A 177 9.81 -15.19 -8.19
N PRO A 178 10.23 -15.39 -9.46
CA PRO A 178 9.63 -16.40 -10.34
C PRO A 178 9.76 -17.83 -9.76
N ASP A 179 10.85 -18.10 -9.05
CA ASP A 179 11.19 -19.42 -8.51
C ASP A 179 10.75 -19.62 -7.05
N LEU A 180 9.89 -18.72 -6.51
CA LEU A 180 9.41 -18.84 -5.15
C LEU A 180 8.51 -20.08 -5.01
N GLU A 181 8.95 -21.07 -4.25
CA GLU A 181 8.23 -22.32 -4.00
C GLU A 181 7.50 -22.36 -2.66
N GLN A 182 7.88 -21.50 -1.72
CA GLN A 182 7.31 -21.46 -0.38
C GLN A 182 7.11 -20.04 0.11
N THR A 183 6.02 -19.81 0.84
CA THR A 183 5.68 -18.55 1.50
C THR A 183 5.34 -18.80 2.97
N ILE A 184 5.48 -17.76 3.79
CA ILE A 184 5.08 -17.80 5.22
C ILE A 184 3.62 -17.38 5.44
N GLY A 185 2.96 -16.81 4.42
CA GLY A 185 1.58 -16.30 4.53
C GLY A 185 1.46 -14.97 5.29
N HIS A 186 0.29 -14.34 5.16
CA HIS A 186 0.03 -13.02 5.77
C HIS A 186 -0.18 -13.11 7.28
N GLN A 187 -0.73 -14.22 7.80
CA GLN A 187 -0.91 -14.40 9.24
C GLN A 187 0.43 -14.32 9.98
N ALA A 188 1.48 -14.95 9.44
CA ALA A 188 2.81 -14.90 10.04
C ALA A 188 3.41 -13.49 10.10
N LEU A 189 3.02 -12.58 9.19
CA LEU A 189 3.43 -11.17 9.26
C LEU A 189 2.73 -10.43 10.41
N ILE A 190 1.44 -10.67 10.63
CA ILE A 190 0.70 -10.13 11.78
C ILE A 190 1.35 -10.64 13.07
N ASP A 191 1.57 -11.94 13.17
CA ASP A 191 2.16 -12.59 14.35
C ASP A 191 3.56 -12.01 14.65
N ALA A 192 4.36 -11.74 13.62
CA ALA A 192 5.65 -11.06 13.76
C ALA A 192 5.50 -9.66 14.37
N CYS A 193 4.56 -8.85 13.88
CA CYS A 193 4.28 -7.52 14.44
C CYS A 193 3.86 -7.61 15.92
N ARG A 194 2.97 -8.55 16.24
CA ARG A 194 2.43 -8.69 17.61
C ARG A 194 3.47 -9.27 18.58
N SER A 195 4.36 -10.16 18.12
CA SER A 195 5.42 -10.74 18.94
C SER A 195 6.42 -9.73 19.51
N VAL A 196 6.53 -8.55 18.88
CA VAL A 196 7.38 -7.44 19.36
C VAL A 196 6.60 -6.36 20.10
N GLY A 197 5.31 -6.61 20.42
CA GLY A 197 4.46 -5.72 21.22
C GLY A 197 3.79 -4.59 20.43
N ALA A 198 3.93 -4.55 19.11
CA ALA A 198 3.30 -3.53 18.30
C ALA A 198 1.79 -3.81 18.13
N LYS A 199 0.95 -2.79 18.43
CA LYS A 199 -0.52 -2.88 18.29
C LYS A 199 -1.07 -2.10 17.10
N ASN A 200 -0.25 -1.39 16.36
CA ASN A 200 -0.65 -0.58 15.20
C ASN A 200 -1.61 -1.36 14.28
N ILE A 201 -2.57 -0.65 13.68
CA ILE A 201 -3.43 -1.23 12.63
C ILE A 201 -2.53 -1.81 11.54
N VAL A 202 -2.88 -3.02 11.08
CA VAL A 202 -2.24 -3.66 9.94
C VAL A 202 -3.15 -3.59 8.71
N LEU A 203 -2.54 -3.45 7.53
CA LEU A 203 -3.23 -3.53 6.25
C LEU A 203 -2.83 -4.82 5.55
N ALA A 204 -3.81 -5.56 5.02
CA ALA A 204 -3.60 -6.80 4.31
C ALA A 204 -4.28 -6.75 2.95
N GLY A 205 -3.48 -6.73 1.88
CA GLY A 205 -3.95 -6.79 0.50
C GLY A 205 -4.51 -8.17 0.15
N GLY A 206 -5.56 -8.20 -0.67
CA GLY A 206 -6.13 -9.44 -1.18
C GLY A 206 -5.24 -10.13 -2.22
N LEU A 207 -5.79 -11.05 -2.98
CA LEU A 207 -5.13 -11.67 -4.13
C LEU A 207 -5.34 -10.86 -5.43
N ASP A 208 -4.80 -11.34 -6.54
CA ASP A 208 -4.87 -10.69 -7.85
C ASP A 208 -4.24 -9.28 -7.81
N TRP A 209 -3.00 -9.20 -7.31
CA TRP A 209 -2.28 -7.92 -7.05
C TRP A 209 -3.09 -7.02 -6.09
N ALA A 210 -3.29 -7.51 -4.87
CA ALA A 210 -4.06 -6.88 -3.80
C ALA A 210 -5.52 -6.52 -4.13
N TYR A 211 -6.07 -6.95 -5.29
CA TYR A 211 -7.39 -6.51 -5.75
C TYR A 211 -8.55 -7.30 -5.15
N ASP A 212 -8.47 -8.65 -5.18
CA ASP A 212 -9.58 -9.53 -4.87
C ASP A 212 -9.66 -9.84 -3.37
N LEU A 213 -10.79 -9.58 -2.74
CA LEU A 213 -11.04 -9.84 -1.32
C LEU A 213 -12.00 -11.03 -1.10
N ARG A 214 -12.39 -11.80 -2.13
CA ARG A 214 -13.41 -12.85 -2.01
C ARG A 214 -13.06 -13.94 -1.00
N GLY A 215 -11.78 -14.24 -0.81
CA GLY A 215 -11.34 -15.20 0.20
C GLY A 215 -11.80 -14.89 1.63
N LEU A 216 -12.14 -13.63 1.93
CA LEU A 216 -12.70 -13.25 3.23
C LEU A 216 -14.07 -13.91 3.50
N ALA A 217 -14.87 -14.16 2.44
CA ALA A 217 -16.14 -14.88 2.57
C ALA A 217 -15.94 -16.41 2.58
N GLU A 218 -14.78 -16.88 2.17
CA GLU A 218 -14.41 -18.30 2.10
C GLU A 218 -13.71 -18.81 3.37
N GLY A 219 -13.63 -17.97 4.41
CA GLY A 219 -13.02 -18.33 5.70
C GLY A 219 -11.53 -18.02 5.82
N TYR A 220 -10.95 -17.28 4.86
CA TYR A 220 -9.53 -16.89 4.88
C TYR A 220 -9.27 -15.53 5.52
N ALA A 221 -10.23 -14.97 6.25
CA ALA A 221 -9.99 -13.75 7.03
C ALA A 221 -8.87 -13.98 8.04
N LEU A 222 -8.00 -12.97 8.18
CA LEU A 222 -6.90 -12.98 9.13
C LEU A 222 -7.38 -12.73 10.56
N ALA A 223 -6.61 -13.14 11.56
CA ALA A 223 -6.88 -12.94 12.96
C ALA A 223 -5.89 -11.93 13.58
N ASP A 224 -6.41 -11.04 14.42
CA ASP A 224 -5.60 -10.04 15.12
C ASP A 224 -6.19 -9.75 16.52
N PRO A 225 -6.15 -10.73 17.45
CA PRO A 225 -6.77 -10.57 18.77
C PRO A 225 -6.03 -9.57 19.67
N ASP A 226 -4.74 -9.34 19.44
CA ASP A 226 -3.86 -8.56 20.31
C ASP A 226 -3.52 -7.17 19.76
N GLY A 227 -4.03 -6.83 18.56
CA GLY A 227 -3.75 -5.57 17.89
C GLY A 227 -4.93 -4.60 17.83
N ASN A 228 -4.70 -3.47 17.17
CA ASN A 228 -5.75 -2.46 16.93
C ASN A 228 -6.62 -2.80 15.72
N GLY A 229 -6.45 -3.97 15.13
CA GLY A 229 -7.27 -4.53 14.07
C GLY A 229 -6.67 -4.48 12.68
N ILE A 230 -7.42 -5.06 11.76
CA ILE A 230 -7.03 -5.25 10.35
C ILE A 230 -7.89 -4.38 9.45
N VAL A 231 -7.26 -3.68 8.53
CA VAL A 231 -7.87 -3.01 7.38
C VAL A 231 -7.54 -3.86 6.16
N TYR A 232 -8.55 -4.23 5.37
CA TYR A 232 -8.28 -4.95 4.12
C TYR A 232 -8.00 -3.96 3.01
N ASP A 233 -6.91 -4.23 2.29
CA ASP A 233 -6.43 -3.38 1.22
C ASP A 233 -6.84 -3.94 -0.16
N SER A 234 -7.19 -3.05 -1.07
CA SER A 234 -7.49 -3.40 -2.46
C SER A 234 -6.93 -2.37 -3.43
N HIS A 235 -6.31 -2.85 -4.50
CA HIS A 235 -5.76 -2.01 -5.57
C HIS A 235 -6.72 -1.99 -6.76
N ILE A 236 -7.32 -0.83 -7.05
CA ILE A 236 -8.32 -0.70 -8.11
C ILE A 236 -7.83 0.19 -9.24
N TYR A 237 -7.75 -0.39 -10.41
CA TYR A 237 -7.36 0.25 -11.65
C TYR A 237 -8.40 -0.01 -12.77
N PRO A 238 -8.42 0.74 -13.88
CA PRO A 238 -9.41 0.60 -14.94
C PRO A 238 -9.51 -0.79 -15.59
N TRP A 239 -8.45 -1.60 -15.48
CA TRP A 239 -8.43 -2.98 -15.99
C TRP A 239 -8.96 -4.03 -15.01
N LYS A 240 -9.30 -3.63 -13.77
CA LYS A 240 -9.90 -4.53 -12.78
C LYS A 240 -11.42 -4.52 -12.89
N ASN A 241 -12.03 -5.70 -12.93
CA ASN A 241 -13.48 -5.88 -13.14
C ASN A 241 -14.15 -6.58 -11.95
N GLY A 242 -15.44 -6.33 -11.77
CA GLY A 242 -16.25 -6.98 -10.74
C GLY A 242 -16.04 -6.40 -9.34
N TRP A 243 -15.90 -5.09 -9.24
CA TRP A 243 -15.66 -4.37 -7.98
C TRP A 243 -16.70 -4.67 -6.91
N ASP A 244 -17.99 -4.74 -7.27
CA ASP A 244 -19.09 -5.06 -6.35
C ASP A 244 -18.86 -6.40 -5.63
N SER A 245 -18.53 -7.45 -6.39
CA SER A 245 -18.39 -8.80 -5.84
C SER A 245 -17.02 -9.07 -5.20
N LYS A 246 -15.97 -8.41 -5.70
CA LYS A 246 -14.59 -8.67 -5.26
C LYS A 246 -14.14 -7.75 -4.13
N VAL A 247 -14.70 -6.53 -4.02
CA VAL A 247 -14.26 -5.52 -3.05
C VAL A 247 -15.43 -4.92 -2.28
N LEU A 248 -16.38 -4.24 -2.95
CA LEU A 248 -17.35 -3.36 -2.30
C LEU A 248 -18.31 -4.09 -1.36
N ARG A 249 -18.70 -5.34 -1.66
CA ARG A 249 -19.54 -6.17 -0.80
C ARG A 249 -18.96 -6.43 0.60
N PHE A 250 -17.66 -6.21 0.79
CA PHE A 250 -17.00 -6.42 2.07
C PHE A 250 -16.95 -5.16 2.92
N ALA A 251 -17.26 -3.98 2.35
CA ALA A 251 -17.20 -2.70 3.04
C ALA A 251 -18.22 -2.56 4.19
N ASP A 252 -19.30 -3.33 4.16
CA ASP A 252 -20.28 -3.35 5.27
C ASP A 252 -19.78 -4.14 6.48
N ARG A 253 -18.77 -5.00 6.30
CA ARG A 253 -18.25 -5.89 7.36
C ARG A 253 -16.86 -5.51 7.83
N TYR A 254 -16.00 -5.04 6.92
CA TYR A 254 -14.60 -4.73 7.18
C TYR A 254 -14.28 -3.30 6.77
N PRO A 255 -13.35 -2.61 7.44
CA PRO A 255 -12.81 -1.37 6.91
C PRO A 255 -11.97 -1.71 5.67
N ILE A 256 -12.28 -1.05 4.57
CA ILE A 256 -11.56 -1.20 3.29
C ILE A 256 -10.75 0.06 3.02
N LEU A 257 -9.51 -0.14 2.62
CA LEU A 257 -8.66 0.91 2.10
C LEU A 257 -8.26 0.56 0.66
N LEU A 258 -8.41 1.48 -0.25
CA LEU A 258 -7.82 1.37 -1.58
C LEU A 258 -6.39 1.90 -1.50
N GLY A 259 -5.43 1.01 -1.24
CA GLY A 259 -4.01 1.37 -1.09
C GLY A 259 -3.40 1.90 -2.37
N GLU A 260 -3.96 1.43 -3.50
CA GLU A 260 -3.69 2.00 -4.81
C GLU A 260 -4.99 2.14 -5.60
N VAL A 261 -5.21 3.33 -6.10
CA VAL A 261 -6.27 3.63 -7.06
C VAL A 261 -5.76 4.67 -8.03
N GLY A 262 -5.90 4.39 -9.34
CA GLY A 262 -5.37 5.29 -10.35
C GLY A 262 -5.88 5.00 -11.75
N CYS A 263 -5.77 5.98 -12.64
CA CYS A 263 -6.03 5.86 -14.07
C CYS A 263 -5.13 6.79 -14.88
N ARG A 264 -5.05 6.54 -16.16
CA ARG A 264 -4.24 7.32 -17.12
C ARG A 264 -4.94 7.40 -18.46
N GLU A 265 -4.52 8.36 -19.30
CA GLU A 265 -5.09 8.57 -20.63
C GLU A 265 -4.71 7.47 -21.63
N LYS A 266 -3.52 6.88 -21.48
CA LYS A 266 -3.03 5.84 -22.38
C LYS A 266 -3.16 4.46 -21.74
N CYS A 267 -3.41 3.44 -22.55
CA CYS A 267 -3.35 2.05 -22.11
C CYS A 267 -1.99 1.70 -21.49
N MET A 268 -2.02 0.85 -20.48
CA MET A 268 -0.82 0.12 -20.07
C MET A 268 -0.39 -0.84 -21.18
N PRO A 269 0.89 -1.25 -21.27
CA PRO A 269 1.37 -2.14 -22.35
C PRO A 269 0.58 -3.44 -22.52
N PHE A 270 0.01 -3.94 -21.43
CA PHE A 270 -0.79 -5.17 -21.41
C PHE A 270 -2.29 -4.96 -21.72
N GLN A 271 -2.75 -3.71 -21.89
CA GLN A 271 -4.16 -3.41 -22.17
C GLN A 271 -4.39 -3.19 -23.67
N THR A 272 -5.52 -3.67 -24.18
CA THR A 272 -6.01 -3.38 -25.52
C THR A 272 -6.86 -2.09 -25.59
N SER A 273 -7.47 -1.73 -24.47
CA SER A 273 -8.26 -0.50 -24.31
C SER A 273 -8.24 -0.03 -22.85
N THR A 274 -8.51 1.24 -22.62
CA THR A 274 -8.74 1.79 -21.31
C THR A 274 -10.00 2.67 -21.33
N PRO A 275 -10.80 2.68 -20.24
CA PRO A 275 -11.88 3.65 -20.12
C PRO A 275 -11.37 5.08 -20.23
N ASP A 276 -12.21 6.00 -20.70
CA ASP A 276 -11.91 7.41 -20.66
C ASP A 276 -11.65 7.87 -19.21
N PRO A 277 -10.46 8.36 -18.86
CA PRO A 277 -10.12 8.74 -17.50
C PRO A 277 -10.97 9.91 -16.98
N TYR A 278 -11.49 10.77 -17.86
CA TYR A 278 -12.39 11.85 -17.48
C TYR A 278 -13.80 11.37 -17.08
N VAL A 279 -14.14 10.13 -17.43
CA VAL A 279 -15.35 9.45 -16.99
C VAL A 279 -15.07 8.52 -15.81
N TRP A 280 -13.99 7.76 -15.89
CA TRP A 280 -13.62 6.77 -14.87
C TRP A 280 -13.23 7.44 -13.53
N ALA A 281 -12.38 8.47 -13.55
CA ALA A 281 -11.89 9.11 -12.34
C ALA A 281 -13.00 9.71 -11.45
N PRO A 282 -13.93 10.55 -11.98
CA PRO A 282 -15.02 11.06 -11.16
C PRO A 282 -15.98 9.96 -10.69
N ALA A 283 -16.23 8.91 -11.49
CA ALA A 283 -17.07 7.78 -11.08
C ALA A 283 -16.42 6.97 -9.94
N MET A 284 -15.10 6.72 -10.01
CA MET A 284 -14.35 6.04 -8.94
C MET A 284 -14.36 6.89 -7.66
N LEU A 285 -14.13 8.18 -7.74
CA LEU A 285 -14.16 9.06 -6.58
C LEU A 285 -15.58 9.15 -5.97
N ALA A 286 -16.63 9.14 -6.80
CA ALA A 286 -18.01 9.03 -6.32
C ALA A 286 -18.26 7.69 -5.61
N CYS A 287 -17.73 6.58 -6.11
CA CYS A 287 -17.78 5.28 -5.46
C CYS A 287 -17.08 5.32 -4.09
N ILE A 288 -15.86 5.82 -4.03
CA ILE A 288 -15.10 6.00 -2.79
C ILE A 288 -15.89 6.82 -1.77
N GLN A 289 -16.50 7.92 -2.19
CA GLN A 289 -17.30 8.79 -1.33
C GLN A 289 -18.59 8.10 -0.84
N ARG A 290 -19.28 7.38 -1.72
CA ARG A 290 -20.51 6.65 -1.40
C ARG A 290 -20.31 5.57 -0.35
N TYR A 291 -19.28 4.73 -0.53
CA TYR A 291 -18.96 3.63 0.39
C TYR A 291 -18.05 4.08 1.53
N ARG A 292 -17.64 5.35 1.56
CA ARG A 292 -16.71 5.91 2.54
C ARG A 292 -15.42 5.08 2.67
N LEU A 293 -14.91 4.57 1.54
CA LEU A 293 -13.67 3.81 1.52
C LEU A 293 -12.49 4.70 1.90
N HIS A 294 -11.57 4.19 2.70
CA HIS A 294 -10.27 4.83 2.86
C HIS A 294 -9.49 4.66 1.57
N TRP A 295 -8.58 5.59 1.23
CA TRP A 295 -7.87 5.49 -0.04
C TRP A 295 -6.60 6.31 -0.10
N THR A 296 -5.66 5.84 -0.93
CA THR A 296 -4.46 6.57 -1.36
C THR A 296 -4.34 6.49 -2.88
N ALA A 297 -4.28 7.65 -3.54
CA ALA A 297 -4.14 7.69 -4.98
C ALA A 297 -2.73 7.28 -5.42
N TRP A 298 -2.62 6.40 -6.38
CA TRP A 298 -1.38 6.05 -7.06
C TRP A 298 -1.22 6.94 -8.30
N SER A 299 -0.12 7.62 -8.49
CA SER A 299 1.00 7.82 -7.57
C SER A 299 1.38 9.30 -7.52
N PHE A 300 1.72 9.78 -6.35
CA PHE A 300 2.20 11.15 -6.13
C PHE A 300 3.67 11.29 -6.55
N HIS A 301 3.87 11.10 -7.84
CA HIS A 301 5.16 11.18 -8.51
C HIS A 301 4.94 11.51 -9.98
N TRP A 302 5.93 12.13 -10.64
CA TRP A 302 5.82 12.54 -12.05
C TRP A 302 6.32 11.50 -13.05
N GLN A 303 6.91 10.39 -12.60
CA GLN A 303 7.44 9.31 -13.43
C GLN A 303 6.89 7.92 -13.10
N ALA A 304 6.15 7.77 -12.02
CA ALA A 304 5.57 6.48 -11.61
C ALA A 304 4.12 6.39 -12.09
N ASP A 305 3.87 5.67 -13.16
CA ASP A 305 2.54 5.48 -13.74
C ASP A 305 1.61 4.59 -12.90
N PRO A 306 0.33 4.90 -12.87
CA PRO A 306 -0.39 6.11 -13.29
C PRO A 306 -0.08 7.32 -12.38
N ASN A 307 0.68 8.27 -12.92
CA ASN A 307 1.11 9.44 -12.16
C ASN A 307 -0.02 10.48 -11.97
N ILE A 308 -0.06 11.13 -10.79
CA ILE A 308 -0.98 12.23 -10.50
C ILE A 308 -0.30 13.60 -10.56
N ALA A 309 1.03 13.63 -10.70
CA ALA A 309 1.82 14.83 -10.88
C ALA A 309 2.49 14.86 -12.25
N LEU A 310 2.64 16.04 -12.84
CA LEU A 310 3.30 16.27 -14.13
C LEU A 310 4.81 16.49 -13.98
N ASP A 311 5.23 17.06 -12.85
CA ASP A 311 6.57 17.59 -12.65
C ASP A 311 6.98 17.52 -11.16
N PRO A 312 8.27 17.80 -10.85
CA PRO A 312 8.77 17.82 -9.47
C PRO A 312 8.14 18.89 -8.56
N SER A 313 7.37 19.82 -9.10
CA SER A 313 6.60 20.80 -8.33
C SER A 313 5.19 20.28 -7.94
N TYR A 314 4.88 19.03 -8.33
CA TYR A 314 3.60 18.36 -8.08
C TYR A 314 2.39 19.07 -8.72
N THR A 315 2.59 19.67 -9.89
CA THR A 315 1.48 20.14 -10.74
C THR A 315 0.58 18.95 -11.09
N PRO A 316 -0.73 19.01 -10.80
CA PRO A 316 -1.62 17.86 -11.04
C PRO A 316 -1.72 17.51 -12.53
N THR A 317 -1.76 16.20 -12.86
CA THR A 317 -2.14 15.75 -14.20
C THR A 317 -3.60 16.14 -14.49
N PRO A 318 -3.95 16.47 -15.76
CA PRO A 318 -5.30 16.95 -16.09
C PRO A 318 -6.42 15.95 -15.78
N CYS A 319 -6.18 14.66 -16.04
CA CYS A 319 -7.20 13.63 -15.92
C CYS A 319 -7.35 13.06 -14.51
N TRP A 320 -6.26 12.57 -13.90
CA TRP A 320 -6.33 11.91 -12.59
C TRP A 320 -5.94 12.84 -11.44
N GLY A 321 -4.79 13.52 -11.56
CA GLY A 321 -4.28 14.39 -10.50
C GLY A 321 -5.20 15.53 -10.13
N ALA A 322 -5.83 16.18 -11.12
CA ALA A 322 -6.79 17.27 -10.87
C ALA A 322 -8.02 16.80 -10.07
N PHE A 323 -8.55 15.61 -10.39
CA PHE A 323 -9.68 15.02 -9.67
C PHE A 323 -9.29 14.60 -8.25
N VAL A 324 -8.13 13.97 -8.08
CA VAL A 324 -7.59 13.58 -6.76
C VAL A 324 -7.43 14.82 -5.87
N ARG A 325 -6.76 15.86 -6.37
CA ARG A 325 -6.55 17.10 -5.60
C ARG A 325 -7.88 17.76 -5.23
N ALA A 326 -8.85 17.77 -6.13
CA ALA A 326 -10.18 18.29 -5.85
C ALA A 326 -10.89 17.45 -4.77
N ALA A 327 -10.85 16.11 -4.86
CA ALA A 327 -11.45 15.21 -3.88
C ALA A 327 -10.87 15.41 -2.48
N LEU A 328 -9.54 15.44 -2.35
CA LEU A 328 -8.84 15.67 -1.09
C LEU A 328 -9.16 17.02 -0.46
N ARG A 329 -9.48 18.02 -1.28
CA ARG A 329 -9.95 19.36 -0.87
C ARG A 329 -11.46 19.43 -0.63
N GLY A 330 -12.17 18.30 -0.66
CA GLY A 330 -13.58 18.21 -0.28
C GLY A 330 -14.59 18.28 -1.43
N ALA A 331 -14.14 18.27 -2.69
CA ALA A 331 -15.06 18.21 -3.83
C ALA A 331 -15.92 16.94 -3.79
N LYS A 332 -17.18 17.05 -4.19
CA LYS A 332 -18.12 15.95 -4.31
C LYS A 332 -18.31 15.57 -5.77
N PHE A 333 -18.41 14.26 -6.00
CA PHE A 333 -18.58 13.69 -7.33
C PHE A 333 -19.94 13.02 -7.45
N ALA A 334 -20.60 13.22 -8.60
CA ALA A 334 -21.88 12.59 -8.88
C ALA A 334 -21.70 11.08 -9.07
N ASN A 335 -22.64 10.30 -8.50
CA ASN A 335 -22.61 8.84 -8.62
C ASN A 335 -23.13 8.43 -10.01
N THR A 336 -22.25 8.35 -10.98
CA THR A 336 -22.51 7.70 -12.26
C THR A 336 -22.06 6.25 -12.17
N ARG A 337 -23.01 5.29 -12.25
CA ARG A 337 -22.65 3.86 -12.28
C ARG A 337 -21.85 3.58 -13.56
N MET A 338 -20.65 3.05 -13.38
CA MET A 338 -19.79 2.56 -14.48
C MET A 338 -19.52 1.05 -14.40
N TRP A 339 -20.19 0.35 -13.48
CA TRP A 339 -20.03 -1.10 -13.24
C TRP A 339 -21.40 -1.77 -13.10
#